data_3df85b16b00c3feffed522921eaa32e8
#
_entry.id   3df85b16b00c3feffed522921eaa32e8
#
_cell.length_a   1.000
_cell.length_b   1.000
_cell.length_c   1.000
_cell.angle_alpha   90.00
_cell.angle_beta   90.00
_cell.angle_gamma   90.00
#
_symmetry.space_group_name_H-M   'P 1'
#
loop_
_entity.id
_entity.type
_entity.pdbx_description
1 polymer ?
#
loop_
_entity_poly.entity_id
_entity_poly.type
_entity_poly.pdbx_seq_one_letter_code
_entity_poly.pdbx_strand_id
1 'polypeptide(L)'
;MHRLFIRFFSFNELMLSYFKSVLRQILPISIFSLVRKRYRIIRYFGFRYKCPICGFYSREFLPFGVIQRPNAQCPMCFSLERHRMIWLFMKNKTNLFREKLIVLHFAAEK
;
A
#
# COMPACT_ATOMS: atom_id res chain seq x y z
N MET A 1 6.54 -25.84 -37.98
CA MET A 1 5.47 -25.33 -37.11
C MET A 1 5.92 -24.52 -35.90
N HIS A 2 7.12 -24.72 -35.35
CA HIS A 2 7.60 -23.99 -34.15
C HIS A 2 7.91 -22.50 -34.35
N ARG A 3 8.23 -22.04 -35.54
CA ARG A 3 8.60 -20.62 -35.80
C ARG A 3 7.42 -19.65 -35.92
N LEU A 4 6.24 -20.12 -36.23
CA LEU A 4 5.04 -19.28 -36.33
C LEU A 4 4.39 -18.95 -34.97
N PHE A 5 4.54 -19.84 -33.99
CA PHE A 5 3.97 -19.65 -32.65
C PHE A 5 4.73 -18.57 -31.83
N ILE A 6 6.05 -18.48 -32.01
CA ILE A 6 6.91 -17.50 -31.34
C ILE A 6 6.62 -16.07 -31.86
N ARG A 7 6.30 -15.92 -33.14
CA ARG A 7 5.98 -14.61 -33.73
C ARG A 7 4.60 -14.08 -33.27
N PHE A 8 3.64 -14.94 -33.02
CA PHE A 8 2.32 -14.55 -32.55
C PHE A 8 2.34 -14.08 -31.09
N PHE A 9 3.17 -14.69 -30.25
CA PHE A 9 3.35 -14.31 -28.84
C PHE A 9 4.05 -12.95 -28.70
N SER A 10 5.05 -12.66 -29.53
CA SER A 10 5.77 -11.36 -29.55
C SER A 10 4.88 -10.19 -30.00
N PHE A 11 3.93 -10.43 -30.90
CA PHE A 11 3.02 -9.40 -31.39
C PHE A 11 1.99 -8.99 -30.33
N ASN A 12 1.52 -9.93 -29.52
CA ASN A 12 0.60 -9.67 -28.42
C ASN A 12 1.26 -8.85 -27.29
N GLU A 13 2.52 -9.12 -26.97
CA GLU A 13 3.28 -8.38 -25.96
C GLU A 13 3.52 -6.92 -26.38
N LEU A 14 3.87 -6.70 -27.63
CA LEU A 14 4.06 -5.36 -28.22
C LEU A 14 2.74 -4.55 -28.27
N MET A 15 1.65 -5.17 -28.66
CA MET A 15 0.32 -4.55 -28.64
C MET A 15 -0.14 -4.20 -27.23
N LEU A 16 0.08 -5.08 -26.27
CA LEU A 16 -0.23 -4.84 -24.84
C LEU A 16 0.61 -3.71 -24.25
N SER A 17 1.90 -3.61 -24.62
CA SER A 17 2.77 -2.53 -24.17
C SER A 17 2.38 -1.19 -24.76
N TYR A 18 2.03 -1.16 -26.05
CA TYR A 18 1.54 0.03 -26.73
C TYR A 18 0.20 0.50 -26.16
N PHE A 19 -0.73 -0.42 -25.91
CA PHE A 19 -2.03 -0.13 -25.31
C PHE A 19 -1.87 0.42 -23.88
N LYS A 20 -0.97 -0.14 -23.08
CA LYS A 20 -0.61 0.39 -21.74
C LYS A 20 -0.02 1.79 -21.80
N SER A 21 0.80 2.08 -22.82
CA SER A 21 1.40 3.40 -23.03
C SER A 21 0.36 4.45 -23.38
N VAL A 22 -0.52 4.14 -24.32
CA VAL A 22 -1.62 5.01 -24.75
C VAL A 22 -2.62 5.25 -23.61
N LEU A 23 -2.97 4.21 -22.87
CA LEU A 23 -3.84 4.32 -21.70
C LEU A 23 -3.26 5.24 -20.61
N ARG A 24 -1.93 5.22 -20.45
CA ARG A 24 -1.22 6.11 -19.51
C ARG A 24 -1.27 7.58 -19.91
N GLN A 25 -1.33 7.88 -21.21
CA GLN A 25 -1.41 9.24 -21.71
C GLN A 25 -2.82 9.82 -21.63
N ILE A 26 -3.85 8.98 -21.75
CA ILE A 26 -5.25 9.40 -21.80
C ILE A 26 -5.87 9.48 -20.39
N LEU A 27 -5.46 8.62 -19.47
CA LEU A 27 -6.01 8.60 -18.11
C LEU A 27 -5.20 9.52 -17.18
N PRO A 28 -5.82 10.52 -16.56
CA PRO A 28 -5.14 11.34 -15.55
C PRO A 28 -4.62 10.46 -14.41
N ILE A 29 -3.44 10.79 -13.93
CA ILE A 29 -2.71 10.06 -12.87
C ILE A 29 -3.60 9.79 -11.63
N SER A 30 -4.55 10.68 -11.38
CA SER A 30 -5.54 10.56 -10.31
C SER A 30 -6.42 9.31 -10.41
N ILE A 31 -6.88 8.94 -11.61
CA ILE A 31 -7.72 7.75 -11.82
C ILE A 31 -6.91 6.48 -11.58
N PHE A 32 -5.65 6.45 -12.03
CA PHE A 32 -4.77 5.30 -11.81
C PHE A 32 -4.49 5.05 -10.32
N SER A 33 -4.32 6.11 -9.55
CA SER A 33 -4.14 6.02 -8.10
C SER A 33 -5.38 5.51 -7.37
N LEU A 34 -6.56 5.95 -7.80
CA LEU A 34 -7.85 5.50 -7.26
C LEU A 34 -8.11 4.02 -7.56
N VAL A 35 -7.90 3.57 -8.80
CA VAL A 35 -8.06 2.17 -9.20
C VAL A 35 -7.10 1.28 -8.40
N ARG A 36 -5.83 1.68 -8.28
CA ARG A 36 -4.82 0.95 -7.51
C ARG A 36 -5.19 0.87 -6.02
N LYS A 37 -5.73 1.95 -5.46
CA LYS A 37 -6.20 1.99 -4.07
C LYS A 37 -7.40 1.07 -3.87
N ARG A 38 -8.40 1.11 -4.76
CA ARG A 38 -9.58 0.24 -4.73
C ARG A 38 -9.20 -1.24 -4.86
N TYR A 39 -8.35 -1.57 -5.82
CA TYR A 39 -7.85 -2.93 -6.00
C TYR A 39 -7.16 -3.46 -4.73
N ARG A 40 -6.30 -2.65 -4.09
CA ARG A 40 -5.63 -3.03 -2.84
C ARG A 40 -6.62 -3.28 -1.71
N ILE A 41 -7.62 -2.42 -1.54
CA ILE A 41 -8.65 -2.60 -0.52
C ILE A 41 -9.33 -3.96 -0.70
N ILE A 42 -9.80 -4.26 -1.90
CA ILE A 42 -10.50 -5.54 -2.20
C ILE A 42 -9.56 -6.73 -2.01
N ARG A 43 -8.32 -6.65 -2.52
CA ARG A 43 -7.34 -7.74 -2.48
C ARG A 43 -6.92 -8.14 -1.06
N TYR A 44 -6.78 -7.15 -0.17
CA TYR A 44 -6.28 -7.35 1.19
C TYR A 44 -7.37 -7.29 2.26
N PHE A 45 -8.63 -7.07 1.89
CA PHE A 45 -9.73 -7.08 2.84
C PHE A 45 -9.88 -8.43 3.55
N GLY A 46 -10.08 -8.40 4.87
CA GLY A 46 -10.27 -9.58 5.70
C GLY A 46 -10.31 -9.21 7.18
N PHE A 47 -10.65 -10.16 8.04
CA PHE A 47 -10.89 -9.89 9.47
C PHE A 47 -9.76 -10.38 10.39
N ARG A 48 -8.63 -10.80 9.83
CA ARG A 48 -7.53 -11.36 10.62
C ARG A 48 -6.73 -10.31 11.39
N TYR A 49 -6.49 -9.15 10.78
CA TYR A 49 -5.74 -8.06 11.38
C TYR A 49 -6.50 -6.76 11.28
N LYS A 50 -6.43 -5.93 12.34
CA LYS A 50 -6.99 -4.58 12.36
C LYS A 50 -5.86 -3.57 12.54
N CYS A 51 -5.77 -2.59 11.64
CA CYS A 51 -4.81 -1.50 11.80
C CYS A 51 -5.31 -0.51 12.87
N PRO A 52 -4.55 -0.25 13.95
CA PRO A 52 -4.99 0.65 15.00
C PRO A 52 -5.00 2.12 14.58
N ILE A 53 -4.30 2.49 13.50
CA ILE A 53 -4.21 3.87 13.03
C ILE A 53 -5.40 4.22 12.13
N CYS A 54 -5.67 3.43 11.07
CA CYS A 54 -6.74 3.73 10.12
C CYS A 54 -8.02 2.89 10.31
N GLY A 55 -8.02 1.93 11.24
CA GLY A 55 -9.15 1.05 11.50
C GLY A 55 -9.42 -0.02 10.44
N PHE A 56 -8.62 -0.09 9.37
CA PHE A 56 -8.83 -1.03 8.27
C PHE A 56 -8.64 -2.47 8.72
N TYR A 57 -9.60 -3.33 8.35
CA TYR A 57 -9.51 -4.77 8.56
C TYR A 57 -8.86 -5.45 7.35
N SER A 58 -7.81 -6.22 7.59
CA SER A 58 -7.00 -6.85 6.57
C SER A 58 -6.81 -8.34 6.84
N ARG A 59 -6.76 -9.12 5.75
CA ARG A 59 -6.39 -10.53 5.80
C ARG A 59 -4.90 -10.71 6.10
N GLU A 60 -4.07 -9.85 5.52
CA GLU A 60 -2.62 -9.79 5.69
C GLU A 60 -2.13 -8.37 5.49
N PHE A 61 -1.00 -8.01 6.07
CA PHE A 61 -0.31 -6.77 5.78
C PHE A 61 0.76 -7.00 4.70
N LEU A 62 1.15 -5.92 4.02
CA LEU A 62 2.18 -5.96 2.99
C LEU A 62 3.55 -6.25 3.60
N PRO A 63 4.42 -6.97 2.88
CA PRO A 63 5.82 -7.09 3.25
C PRO A 63 6.53 -5.75 3.07
N PHE A 64 7.53 -5.46 3.90
CA PHE A 64 8.31 -4.23 3.82
C PHE A 64 9.75 -4.41 4.30
N GLY A 65 10.68 -3.62 3.70
CA GLY A 65 12.08 -3.54 4.05
C GLY A 65 13.01 -4.14 2.99
N VAL A 66 14.31 -3.88 3.12
CA VAL A 66 15.36 -4.45 2.25
C VAL A 66 15.36 -5.98 2.41
N ILE A 67 15.34 -6.45 3.65
CA ILE A 67 15.00 -7.84 3.98
C ILE A 67 13.50 -7.85 4.21
N GLN A 68 12.76 -8.43 3.28
CA GLN A 68 11.29 -8.42 3.27
C GLN A 68 10.71 -9.08 4.52
N ARG A 69 10.18 -8.28 5.45
CA ARG A 69 9.46 -8.76 6.62
C ARG A 69 7.99 -8.91 6.28
N PRO A 70 7.41 -10.10 6.45
CA PRO A 70 6.00 -10.31 6.19
C PRO A 70 5.13 -9.52 7.18
N ASN A 71 3.93 -9.14 6.78
CA ASN A 71 2.95 -8.44 7.61
C ASN A 71 3.42 -7.11 8.24
N ALA A 72 4.37 -6.42 7.61
CA ALA A 72 4.98 -5.22 8.16
C ALA A 72 4.16 -3.94 7.92
N GLN A 73 3.59 -3.76 6.73
CA GLN A 73 2.98 -2.51 6.30
C GLN A 73 1.47 -2.64 6.06
N CYS A 74 0.69 -1.69 6.61
CA CYS A 74 -0.75 -1.65 6.36
C CYS A 74 -1.05 -1.33 4.88
N PRO A 75 -1.91 -2.11 4.19
CA PRO A 75 -2.24 -1.87 2.78
C PRO A 75 -3.05 -0.59 2.54
N MET A 76 -3.69 -0.04 3.57
CA MET A 76 -4.54 1.15 3.46
C MET A 76 -3.79 2.44 3.76
N CYS A 77 -3.16 2.56 4.93
CA CYS A 77 -2.50 3.78 5.40
C CYS A 77 -0.97 3.72 5.32
N PHE A 78 -0.39 2.60 4.87
CA PHE A 78 1.05 2.37 4.76
C PHE A 78 1.85 2.47 6.06
N SER A 79 1.17 2.51 7.22
CA SER A 79 1.85 2.49 8.50
C SER A 79 2.62 1.20 8.71
N LEU A 80 3.84 1.33 9.21
CA LEU A 80 4.71 0.22 9.61
C LEU A 80 4.40 -0.23 11.04
N GLU A 81 4.97 -1.36 11.44
CA GLU A 81 4.84 -1.92 12.80
C GLU A 81 5.21 -0.90 13.88
N ARG A 82 6.34 -0.20 13.70
CA ARG A 82 6.82 0.85 14.63
C ARG A 82 5.81 1.98 14.81
N HIS A 83 5.19 2.45 13.72
CA HIS A 83 4.19 3.51 13.77
C HIS A 83 2.95 3.06 14.54
N ARG A 84 2.52 1.80 14.34
CA ARG A 84 1.38 1.23 15.06
C ARG A 84 1.67 1.05 16.53
N MET A 85 2.89 0.61 16.90
CA MET A 85 3.32 0.49 18.29
C MET A 85 3.36 1.85 19.00
N ILE A 86 3.99 2.85 18.39
CA ILE A 86 4.05 4.22 18.93
C ILE A 86 2.64 4.78 19.11
N TRP A 87 1.77 4.62 18.12
CA TRP A 87 0.38 5.06 18.19
C TRP A 87 -0.37 4.44 19.37
N LEU A 88 -0.28 3.13 19.55
CA LEU A 88 -0.92 2.42 20.66
C LEU A 88 -0.35 2.85 22.01
N PHE A 89 0.96 3.04 22.11
CA PHE A 89 1.60 3.56 23.30
C PHE A 89 1.09 4.95 23.66
N MET A 90 1.11 5.87 22.71
CA MET A 90 0.63 7.24 22.93
C MET A 90 -0.84 7.26 23.36
N LYS A 91 -1.68 6.45 22.70
CA LYS A 91 -3.11 6.39 22.99
C LYS A 91 -3.43 5.79 24.36
N ASN A 92 -2.72 4.74 24.78
CA ASN A 92 -3.10 3.96 25.95
C ASN A 92 -2.26 4.28 27.19
N LYS A 93 -1.05 4.80 27.02
CA LYS A 93 -0.08 5.01 28.10
C LYS A 93 0.27 6.47 28.35
N THR A 94 -0.24 7.39 27.53
CA THR A 94 0.02 8.82 27.71
C THR A 94 -1.28 9.63 27.68
N ASN A 95 -1.22 10.86 28.20
CA ASN A 95 -2.34 11.82 28.16
C ASN A 95 -2.35 12.68 26.89
N LEU A 96 -1.54 12.32 25.87
CA LEU A 96 -1.32 13.15 24.68
C LEU A 96 -2.62 13.57 23.97
N PHE A 97 -3.64 12.72 23.98
CA PHE A 97 -4.95 13.01 23.34
C PHE A 97 -6.02 13.51 24.30
N ARG A 98 -5.69 13.67 25.59
CA ARG A 98 -6.66 14.11 26.63
C ARG A 98 -6.38 15.51 27.12
N GLU A 99 -5.13 15.95 27.05
CA GLU A 99 -4.66 17.22 27.60
C GLU A 99 -3.95 18.04 26.52
N LYS A 100 -3.92 19.36 26.69
CA LYS A 100 -3.12 20.25 25.82
C LYS A 100 -1.65 20.16 26.25
N LEU A 101 -0.86 19.42 25.52
CA LEU A 101 0.56 19.20 25.78
C LEU A 101 1.41 19.87 24.70
N ILE A 102 2.57 20.37 25.11
CA ILE A 102 3.63 20.79 24.19
C ILE A 102 4.53 19.58 23.95
N VAL A 103 4.53 19.09 22.71
CA VAL A 103 5.34 17.91 22.33
C VAL A 103 6.54 18.35 21.52
N LEU A 104 7.73 17.99 21.98
CA LEU A 104 8.96 18.15 21.23
C LEU A 104 9.31 16.84 20.51
N HIS A 105 9.32 16.87 19.19
CA HIS A 105 9.62 15.71 18.36
C HIS A 105 11.00 15.86 17.71
N PHE A 106 11.97 15.06 18.15
CA PHE A 106 13.28 14.97 17.53
C PHE A 106 13.26 13.95 16.38
N ALA A 107 14.00 14.22 15.31
CA ALA A 107 14.11 13.36 14.13
C ALA A 107 12.77 13.10 13.43
N ALA A 108 12.05 14.15 13.07
CA ALA A 108 10.89 14.03 12.18
C ALA A 108 11.32 13.44 10.83
N GLU A 109 10.80 12.26 10.49
CA GLU A 109 11.01 11.64 9.18
C GLU A 109 10.26 12.47 8.12
N LYS A 110 10.95 12.80 7.01
CA LYS A 110 10.35 13.46 5.84
C LYS A 110 9.54 12.49 4.99
#